data_c3a0084c91a119f685b35f2daa60c7a7
#
_entry.id   c3a0084c91a119f685b35f2daa60c7a7
#
_cell.length_a   1.000
_cell.length_b   1.000
_cell.length_c   1.000
_cell.angle_alpha   90.00
_cell.angle_beta   90.00
_cell.angle_gamma   90.00
#
_symmetry.space_group_name_H-M   'P 1'
#
loop_
_entity.id
_entity.type
_entity.pdbx_description
1 polymer ?
#
loop_
_entity_poly.entity_id
_entity_poly.type
_entity_poly.pdbx_seq_one_letter_code
_entity_poly.pdbx_strand_id
1 'polypeptide(L)'
;MEQKKKHNRNIYIVLAVVLCLAGVFFVKDAVRAVEEMAYPRTYAALVQQYAAEYGVDENKVYAIIRTESGFKPEAESKVGARGLMQITDETFLWIKSKIAPGEEITFDDLFDPAVNIRFGTYLLATCLARYDGDFSTAAAAYHSGMGLVDSLLQKAEYSADGKTLTAFPYEQMNLCPSRFRGQ
;
A
#
# COMPACT_ATOMS: atom_id res chain seq x y z
N MET A 1 4.93 -26.57 58.81
CA MET A 1 5.95 -25.83 58.02
C MET A 1 5.78 -26.03 56.50
N GLU A 2 5.35 -27.17 56.06
CA GLU A 2 5.21 -27.53 54.63
C GLU A 2 4.08 -26.80 53.90
N GLN A 3 2.91 -26.59 54.52
CA GLN A 3 1.79 -25.86 53.94
C GLN A 3 2.15 -24.39 53.63
N LYS A 4 2.91 -23.72 54.46
CA LYS A 4 3.36 -22.33 54.27
C LYS A 4 4.33 -22.18 53.07
N LYS A 5 5.20 -23.17 52.87
CA LYS A 5 6.10 -23.26 51.73
C LYS A 5 5.34 -23.48 50.40
N LYS A 6 4.29 -24.30 50.41
CA LYS A 6 3.46 -24.59 49.26
C LYS A 6 2.61 -23.36 48.83
N HIS A 7 2.09 -22.61 49.82
CA HIS A 7 1.35 -21.39 49.60
C HIS A 7 2.22 -20.30 48.95
N ASN A 8 3.43 -20.07 49.50
CA ASN A 8 4.34 -19.06 48.95
C ASN A 8 4.79 -19.43 47.50
N ARG A 9 5.02 -20.74 47.22
CA ARG A 9 5.36 -21.18 45.84
C ARG A 9 4.26 -20.87 44.86
N ASN A 10 2.99 -21.04 45.20
CA ASN A 10 1.87 -20.76 44.35
C ASN A 10 1.74 -19.23 44.07
N ILE A 11 2.02 -18.40 45.08
CA ILE A 11 2.04 -16.93 44.91
C ILE A 11 3.13 -16.53 43.90
N TYR A 12 4.34 -17.08 44.00
CA TYR A 12 5.41 -16.76 43.04
C TYR A 12 5.10 -17.22 41.63
N ILE A 13 4.43 -18.38 41.49
CA ILE A 13 3.99 -18.86 40.16
C ILE A 13 2.94 -17.88 39.57
N VAL A 14 1.95 -17.45 40.35
CA VAL A 14 0.95 -16.50 39.92
C VAL A 14 1.59 -15.16 39.54
N LEU A 15 2.51 -14.64 40.35
CA LEU A 15 3.24 -13.41 40.03
C LEU A 15 4.07 -13.56 38.77
N ALA A 16 4.74 -14.68 38.55
CA ALA A 16 5.51 -14.93 37.32
C ALA A 16 4.59 -14.95 36.09
N VAL A 17 3.42 -15.61 36.18
CA VAL A 17 2.44 -15.64 35.09
C VAL A 17 1.91 -14.24 34.80
N VAL A 18 1.58 -13.44 35.82
CA VAL A 18 1.10 -12.06 35.65
C VAL A 18 2.19 -11.19 34.98
N LEU A 19 3.45 -11.33 35.41
CA LEU A 19 4.57 -10.60 34.80
C LEU A 19 4.80 -11.02 33.33
N CYS A 20 4.70 -12.32 33.03
CA CYS A 20 4.78 -12.79 31.64
C CYS A 20 3.66 -12.24 30.78
N LEU A 21 2.41 -12.23 31.27
CA LEU A 21 1.28 -11.67 30.56
C LEU A 21 1.45 -10.15 30.33
N ALA A 22 1.87 -9.41 31.35
CA ALA A 22 2.17 -7.99 31.24
C ALA A 22 3.30 -7.73 30.22
N GLY A 23 4.34 -8.57 30.20
CA GLY A 23 5.41 -8.51 29.21
C GLY A 23 4.92 -8.75 27.79
N VAL A 24 4.04 -9.72 27.58
CA VAL A 24 3.42 -9.97 26.26
C VAL A 24 2.57 -8.77 25.80
N PHE A 25 1.79 -8.17 26.70
CA PHE A 25 1.01 -6.95 26.36
C PHE A 25 1.95 -5.80 25.99
N PHE A 26 2.98 -5.54 26.77
CA PHE A 26 3.95 -4.48 26.49
C PHE A 26 4.66 -4.67 25.15
N VAL A 27 5.06 -5.91 24.82
CA VAL A 27 5.66 -6.21 23.50
C VAL A 27 4.69 -5.97 22.38
N LYS A 28 3.43 -6.39 22.52
CA LYS A 28 2.37 -6.12 21.50
C LYS A 28 2.14 -4.63 21.28
N ASP A 29 2.07 -3.84 22.35
CA ASP A 29 1.89 -2.39 22.24
C ASP A 29 3.13 -1.72 21.63
N ALA A 30 4.33 -2.16 21.96
CA ALA A 30 5.55 -1.66 21.35
C ALA A 30 5.64 -2.00 19.85
N VAL A 31 5.30 -3.23 19.47
CA VAL A 31 5.22 -3.64 18.04
C VAL A 31 4.20 -2.79 17.30
N ARG A 32 3.00 -2.61 17.87
CA ARG A 32 1.95 -1.78 17.29
C ARG A 32 2.40 -0.32 17.11
N ALA A 33 3.06 0.26 18.11
CA ALA A 33 3.59 1.62 18.02
C ALA A 33 4.65 1.75 16.92
N VAL A 34 5.50 0.76 16.74
CA VAL A 34 6.49 0.70 15.65
C VAL A 34 5.79 0.56 14.29
N GLU A 35 4.77 -0.28 14.21
CA GLU A 35 3.96 -0.44 12.99
C GLU A 35 3.24 0.86 12.62
N GLU A 36 2.58 1.52 13.57
CA GLU A 36 1.90 2.81 13.35
C GLU A 36 2.88 3.91 12.91
N MET A 37 4.10 3.94 13.47
CA MET A 37 5.15 4.86 13.05
C MET A 37 5.72 4.52 11.68
N ALA A 38 5.89 3.22 11.39
CA ALA A 38 6.42 2.74 10.11
C ALA A 38 5.38 2.80 8.98
N TYR A 39 4.09 2.65 9.31
CA TYR A 39 2.96 2.61 8.36
C TYR A 39 1.83 3.56 8.83
N PRO A 40 2.05 4.88 8.74
CA PRO A 40 1.02 5.83 9.16
C PRO A 40 -0.23 5.66 8.29
N ARG A 41 -1.38 5.44 8.92
CA ARG A 41 -2.69 5.43 8.24
C ARG A 41 -3.25 6.84 8.09
N THR A 42 -2.42 7.74 7.57
CA THR A 42 -2.83 9.08 7.23
C THR A 42 -3.90 9.00 6.13
N TYR A 43 -4.89 9.88 6.17
CA TYR A 43 -6.03 9.92 5.22
C TYR A 43 -6.95 8.68 5.29
N ALA A 44 -7.08 8.02 6.46
CA ALA A 44 -7.80 6.75 6.61
C ALA A 44 -9.23 6.80 6.05
N ALA A 45 -10.00 7.85 6.33
CA ALA A 45 -11.36 7.99 5.83
C ALA A 45 -11.43 8.04 4.29
N LEU A 46 -10.49 8.76 3.63
CA LEU A 46 -10.42 8.85 2.18
C LEU A 46 -10.00 7.52 1.54
N VAL A 47 -8.98 6.87 2.12
CA VAL A 47 -8.52 5.56 1.63
C VAL A 47 -9.65 4.54 1.76
N GLN A 48 -10.33 4.46 2.91
CA GLN A 48 -11.46 3.56 3.12
C GLN A 48 -12.59 3.82 2.14
N GLN A 49 -12.96 5.09 1.94
CA GLN A 49 -14.01 5.48 1.00
C GLN A 49 -13.71 5.00 -0.42
N TYR A 50 -12.55 5.39 -0.97
CA TYR A 50 -12.24 5.10 -2.38
C TYR A 50 -11.77 3.67 -2.61
N ALA A 51 -11.17 3.02 -1.62
CA ALA A 51 -10.90 1.58 -1.66
C ALA A 51 -12.20 0.77 -1.76
N ALA A 52 -13.22 1.12 -0.98
CA ALA A 52 -14.54 0.50 -1.05
C ALA A 52 -15.26 0.80 -2.38
N GLU A 53 -15.19 2.05 -2.88
CA GLU A 53 -15.81 2.48 -4.13
C GLU A 53 -15.27 1.71 -5.34
N TYR A 54 -13.94 1.49 -5.39
CA TYR A 54 -13.30 0.83 -6.55
C TYR A 54 -12.94 -0.64 -6.29
N GLY A 55 -13.33 -1.21 -5.15
CA GLY A 55 -13.11 -2.62 -4.83
C GLY A 55 -11.64 -3.00 -4.63
N VAL A 56 -10.84 -2.09 -4.07
CA VAL A 56 -9.42 -2.29 -3.79
C VAL A 56 -9.19 -2.52 -2.30
N ASP A 57 -8.25 -3.40 -1.94
CA ASP A 57 -7.80 -3.53 -0.55
C ASP A 57 -7.08 -2.26 -0.09
N GLU A 58 -7.48 -1.72 1.08
CA GLU A 58 -6.90 -0.49 1.66
C GLU A 58 -5.37 -0.57 1.79
N ASN A 59 -4.83 -1.73 2.17
CA ASN A 59 -3.39 -1.89 2.33
C ASN A 59 -2.64 -1.75 1.01
N LYS A 60 -3.26 -2.15 -0.11
CA LYS A 60 -2.69 -1.93 -1.44
C LYS A 60 -2.64 -0.45 -1.80
N VAL A 61 -3.68 0.32 -1.45
CA VAL A 61 -3.70 1.78 -1.63
C VAL A 61 -2.60 2.44 -0.79
N TYR A 62 -2.51 2.08 0.50
CA TYR A 62 -1.44 2.58 1.38
C TYR A 62 -0.04 2.24 0.87
N ALA A 63 0.13 1.05 0.32
CA ALA A 63 1.40 0.61 -0.24
C ALA A 63 1.84 1.50 -1.42
N ILE A 64 0.91 1.84 -2.33
CA ILE A 64 1.18 2.76 -3.44
C ILE A 64 1.49 4.16 -2.90
N ILE A 65 0.67 4.76 -2.02
CA ILE A 65 0.91 6.09 -1.45
C ILE A 65 2.31 6.18 -0.82
N ARG A 66 2.68 5.14 -0.05
CA ARG A 66 4.00 5.09 0.59
C ARG A 66 5.14 5.04 -0.42
N THR A 67 4.98 4.25 -1.48
CA THR A 67 6.03 4.07 -2.50
C THR A 67 6.19 5.33 -3.35
N GLU A 68 5.08 5.97 -3.74
CA GLU A 68 5.07 7.08 -4.68
C GLU A 68 5.47 8.41 -4.02
N SER A 69 4.94 8.73 -2.84
CA SER A 69 5.19 10.04 -2.22
C SER A 69 5.73 9.99 -0.79
N GLY A 70 5.67 8.81 -0.13
CA GLY A 70 5.90 8.72 1.31
C GLY A 70 4.90 9.55 2.12
N PHE A 71 3.63 9.60 1.68
CA PHE A 71 2.54 10.35 2.28
C PHE A 71 2.65 11.89 2.18
N LYS A 72 3.38 12.40 1.20
CA LYS A 72 3.52 13.83 0.97
C LYS A 72 2.50 14.29 -0.08
N PRO A 73 1.45 15.04 0.30
CA PRO A 73 0.40 15.46 -0.64
C PRO A 73 0.92 16.46 -1.68
N GLU A 74 1.94 17.24 -1.33
CA GLU A 74 2.54 18.26 -2.20
C GLU A 74 3.72 17.72 -3.03
N ALA A 75 3.89 16.39 -3.09
CA ALA A 75 4.99 15.81 -3.86
C ALA A 75 4.80 16.06 -5.35
N GLU A 76 5.86 16.52 -6.00
CA GLU A 76 5.96 16.64 -7.46
C GLU A 76 7.27 16.01 -7.93
N SER A 77 7.18 15.14 -8.92
CA SER A 77 8.35 14.44 -9.48
C SER A 77 9.00 15.25 -10.59
N LYS A 78 10.20 14.84 -11.01
CA LYS A 78 10.92 15.48 -12.14
C LYS A 78 10.15 15.38 -13.48
N VAL A 79 9.24 14.42 -13.59
CA VAL A 79 8.39 14.23 -14.78
C VAL A 79 7.00 14.87 -14.62
N GLY A 80 6.80 15.67 -13.55
CA GLY A 80 5.56 16.38 -13.27
C GLY A 80 4.45 15.51 -12.70
N ALA A 81 4.72 14.29 -12.20
CA ALA A 81 3.71 13.50 -11.48
C ALA A 81 3.44 14.12 -10.11
N ARG A 82 2.16 14.19 -9.68
CA ARG A 82 1.72 14.98 -8.53
C ARG A 82 0.99 14.21 -7.46
N GLY A 83 1.18 14.66 -6.22
CA GLY A 83 0.42 14.29 -5.04
C GLY A 83 0.77 12.94 -4.44
N LEU A 84 -0.11 12.44 -3.57
CA LEU A 84 0.10 11.23 -2.77
C LEU A 84 0.41 9.98 -3.60
N MET A 85 -0.26 9.82 -4.74
CA MET A 85 -0.19 8.65 -5.60
C MET A 85 0.51 8.94 -6.94
N GLN A 86 1.16 10.10 -7.07
CA GLN A 86 2.02 10.50 -8.18
C GLN A 86 1.40 10.28 -9.57
N ILE A 87 0.31 11.01 -9.83
CA ILE A 87 -0.42 10.93 -11.09
C ILE A 87 0.18 11.94 -12.08
N THR A 88 0.51 11.49 -13.31
CA THR A 88 0.97 12.35 -14.40
C THR A 88 -0.21 13.05 -15.10
N ASP A 89 0.04 14.14 -15.84
CA ASP A 89 -0.99 14.88 -16.55
C ASP A 89 -1.76 14.00 -17.57
N GLU A 90 -1.06 13.21 -18.36
CA GLU A 90 -1.68 12.27 -19.31
C GLU A 90 -2.61 11.27 -18.60
N THR A 91 -2.13 10.71 -17.50
CA THR A 91 -2.89 9.76 -16.67
C THR A 91 -4.11 10.44 -16.03
N PHE A 92 -3.94 11.68 -15.54
CA PHE A 92 -5.03 12.47 -15.00
C PHE A 92 -6.14 12.71 -16.02
N LEU A 93 -5.79 13.15 -17.21
CA LEU A 93 -6.76 13.41 -18.30
C LEU A 93 -7.51 12.13 -18.67
N TRP A 94 -6.79 11.01 -18.76
CA TRP A 94 -7.41 9.73 -19.03
C TRP A 94 -8.37 9.30 -17.92
N ILE A 95 -7.96 9.37 -16.65
CA ILE A 95 -8.83 9.02 -15.50
C ILE A 95 -10.04 9.94 -15.46
N LYS A 96 -9.82 11.26 -15.58
CA LYS A 96 -10.90 12.26 -15.59
C LYS A 96 -11.97 11.92 -16.61
N SER A 97 -11.57 11.50 -17.81
CA SER A 97 -12.51 11.09 -18.86
C SER A 97 -13.38 9.88 -18.48
N LYS A 98 -12.94 9.07 -17.49
CA LYS A 98 -13.64 7.86 -17.08
C LYS A 98 -14.56 8.06 -15.88
N ILE A 99 -14.10 8.80 -14.87
CA ILE A 99 -14.80 8.89 -13.57
C ILE A 99 -15.29 10.30 -13.22
N ALA A 100 -14.87 11.32 -13.96
CA ALA A 100 -15.19 12.73 -13.66
C ALA A 100 -15.37 13.60 -14.93
N PRO A 101 -16.07 13.13 -16.00
CA PRO A 101 -16.10 13.85 -17.30
C PRO A 101 -16.80 15.22 -17.24
N GLY A 102 -17.66 15.45 -16.23
CA GLY A 102 -18.38 16.70 -16.03
C GLY A 102 -17.92 17.53 -14.84
N GLU A 103 -16.87 17.10 -14.13
CA GLU A 103 -16.37 17.81 -12.96
C GLU A 103 -15.31 18.84 -13.36
N GLU A 104 -15.36 20.03 -12.75
CA GLU A 104 -14.37 21.10 -12.95
C GLU A 104 -13.11 20.84 -12.10
N ILE A 105 -12.50 19.66 -12.29
CA ILE A 105 -11.24 19.27 -11.64
C ILE A 105 -10.10 19.53 -12.62
N THR A 106 -9.05 20.18 -12.15
CA THR A 106 -7.83 20.49 -12.89
C THR A 106 -6.68 19.61 -12.44
N PHE A 107 -5.58 19.60 -13.18
CA PHE A 107 -4.38 18.87 -12.81
C PHE A 107 -3.75 19.37 -11.50
N ASP A 108 -3.93 20.65 -11.15
CA ASP A 108 -3.44 21.24 -9.90
C ASP A 108 -4.20 20.69 -8.66
N ASP A 109 -5.46 20.26 -8.85
CA ASP A 109 -6.24 19.67 -7.76
C ASP A 109 -5.69 18.29 -7.30
N LEU A 110 -4.73 17.72 -8.01
CA LEU A 110 -4.02 16.52 -7.56
C LEU A 110 -3.16 16.74 -6.30
N PHE A 111 -2.95 17.97 -5.86
CA PHE A 111 -2.37 18.24 -4.55
C PHE A 111 -3.39 18.11 -3.40
N ASP A 112 -4.69 18.09 -3.72
CA ASP A 112 -5.74 17.73 -2.75
C ASP A 112 -5.75 16.20 -2.52
N PRO A 113 -5.60 15.75 -1.26
CA PRO A 113 -5.62 14.32 -0.94
C PRO A 113 -6.87 13.57 -1.40
N ALA A 114 -8.05 14.20 -1.37
CA ALA A 114 -9.30 13.53 -1.75
C ALA A 114 -9.34 13.26 -3.26
N VAL A 115 -8.95 14.24 -4.07
CA VAL A 115 -8.85 14.09 -5.52
C VAL A 115 -7.78 13.06 -5.89
N ASN A 116 -6.60 13.18 -5.28
CA ASN A 116 -5.47 12.32 -5.59
C ASN A 116 -5.74 10.86 -5.25
N ILE A 117 -6.25 10.56 -4.03
CA ILE A 117 -6.57 9.20 -3.60
C ILE A 117 -7.71 8.62 -4.45
N ARG A 118 -8.74 9.40 -4.79
CA ARG A 118 -9.83 8.97 -5.69
C ARG A 118 -9.28 8.52 -7.03
N PHE A 119 -8.49 9.36 -7.69
CA PHE A 119 -7.94 9.10 -9.02
C PHE A 119 -6.92 7.97 -9.01
N GLY A 120 -5.99 7.98 -8.04
CA GLY A 120 -4.97 6.95 -7.92
C GLY A 120 -5.54 5.57 -7.57
N THR A 121 -6.56 5.50 -6.72
CA THR A 121 -7.22 4.23 -6.39
C THR A 121 -7.97 3.66 -7.60
N TYR A 122 -8.60 4.50 -8.42
CA TYR A 122 -9.20 4.07 -9.69
C TYR A 122 -8.15 3.51 -10.66
N LEU A 123 -6.99 4.16 -10.80
CA LEU A 123 -5.89 3.64 -11.63
C LEU A 123 -5.39 2.29 -11.10
N LEU A 124 -5.22 2.16 -9.78
CA LEU A 124 -4.79 0.91 -9.16
C LEU A 124 -5.83 -0.21 -9.38
N ALA A 125 -7.13 0.10 -9.25
CA ALA A 125 -8.20 -0.83 -9.54
C ALA A 125 -8.14 -1.31 -11.00
N THR A 126 -7.89 -0.39 -11.95
CA THR A 126 -7.73 -0.72 -13.36
C THR A 126 -6.55 -1.64 -13.62
N CYS A 127 -5.40 -1.37 -12.98
CA CYS A 127 -4.24 -2.24 -13.07
C CYS A 127 -4.52 -3.63 -12.47
N LEU A 128 -5.14 -3.69 -11.30
CA LEU A 128 -5.50 -4.98 -10.67
C LEU A 128 -6.46 -5.80 -11.54
N ALA A 129 -7.48 -5.17 -12.11
CA ALA A 129 -8.42 -5.83 -13.01
C ALA A 129 -7.73 -6.37 -14.29
N ARG A 130 -6.74 -5.63 -14.82
CA ARG A 130 -6.00 -6.03 -16.03
C ARG A 130 -5.10 -7.25 -15.80
N TYR A 131 -4.54 -7.40 -14.60
CA TYR A 131 -3.55 -8.43 -14.27
C TYR A 131 -4.10 -9.47 -13.29
N ASP A 132 -5.38 -9.82 -13.40
CA ASP A 132 -6.04 -10.90 -12.64
C ASP A 132 -5.86 -10.76 -11.10
N GLY A 133 -5.71 -9.54 -10.58
CA GLY A 133 -5.53 -9.24 -9.17
C GLY A 133 -4.09 -9.42 -8.64
N ASP A 134 -3.13 -9.82 -9.48
CA ASP A 134 -1.71 -9.90 -9.09
C ASP A 134 -1.17 -8.51 -8.77
N PHE A 135 -0.95 -8.26 -7.49
CA PHE A 135 -0.57 -6.95 -7.00
C PHE A 135 0.84 -6.54 -7.44
N SER A 136 1.77 -7.48 -7.55
CA SER A 136 3.14 -7.18 -8.00
C SER A 136 3.15 -6.66 -9.43
N THR A 137 2.44 -7.33 -10.33
CA THR A 137 2.32 -6.93 -11.74
C THR A 137 1.52 -5.64 -11.88
N ALA A 138 0.41 -5.50 -11.13
CA ALA A 138 -0.41 -4.30 -11.11
C ALA A 138 0.35 -3.07 -10.59
N ALA A 139 1.14 -3.20 -9.53
CA ALA A 139 1.96 -2.13 -8.99
C ALA A 139 3.09 -1.73 -9.96
N ALA A 140 3.69 -2.69 -10.65
CA ALA A 140 4.66 -2.40 -11.71
C ALA A 140 4.01 -1.62 -12.86
N ALA A 141 2.78 -1.99 -13.25
CA ALA A 141 2.02 -1.29 -14.28
C ALA A 141 1.54 0.09 -13.84
N TYR A 142 1.18 0.24 -12.57
CA TYR A 142 0.86 1.54 -11.97
C TYR A 142 2.05 2.53 -12.13
N HIS A 143 3.24 2.07 -11.76
CA HIS A 143 4.46 2.89 -11.77
C HIS A 143 5.01 3.15 -13.16
N SER A 144 5.00 2.14 -14.04
CA SER A 144 5.74 2.17 -15.33
C SER A 144 4.83 2.21 -16.55
N GLY A 145 3.51 2.17 -16.34
CA GLY A 145 2.50 2.12 -17.39
C GLY A 145 2.16 0.69 -17.85
N MET A 146 0.87 0.46 -18.09
CA MET A 146 0.34 -0.84 -18.52
C MET A 146 0.96 -1.34 -19.83
N GLY A 147 1.20 -0.43 -20.80
CA GLY A 147 1.77 -0.82 -22.11
C GLY A 147 3.17 -1.43 -22.00
N LEU A 148 4.01 -0.89 -21.09
CA LEU A 148 5.32 -1.48 -20.86
C LEU A 148 5.19 -2.87 -20.23
N VAL A 149 4.36 -3.01 -19.20
CA VAL A 149 4.15 -4.31 -18.53
C VAL A 149 3.59 -5.34 -19.49
N ASP A 150 2.61 -4.99 -20.33
CA ASP A 150 2.10 -5.89 -21.37
C ASP A 150 3.19 -6.38 -22.32
N SER A 151 4.13 -5.51 -22.69
CA SER A 151 5.26 -5.89 -23.55
C SER A 151 6.27 -6.82 -22.86
N LEU A 152 6.43 -6.65 -21.53
CA LEU A 152 7.29 -7.53 -20.72
C LEU A 152 6.67 -8.90 -20.50
N LEU A 153 5.36 -8.98 -20.31
CA LEU A 153 4.64 -10.25 -20.17
C LEU A 153 4.77 -11.17 -21.38
N GLN A 154 5.05 -10.64 -22.57
CA GLN A 154 5.30 -11.41 -23.79
C GLN A 154 6.71 -12.02 -23.85
N LYS A 155 7.59 -11.73 -22.90
CA LYS A 155 8.97 -12.19 -22.88
C LYS A 155 9.18 -13.21 -21.77
N ALA A 156 9.63 -14.43 -22.16
CA ALA A 156 9.90 -15.52 -21.22
C ALA A 156 10.91 -15.17 -20.11
N GLU A 157 11.74 -14.16 -20.33
CA GLU A 157 12.69 -13.63 -19.36
C GLU A 157 11.99 -12.97 -18.16
N TYR A 158 10.82 -12.35 -18.37
CA TYR A 158 10.10 -11.58 -17.35
C TYR A 158 8.81 -12.25 -16.88
N SER A 159 8.27 -13.19 -17.64
CA SER A 159 7.03 -13.89 -17.32
C SER A 159 7.06 -15.32 -17.83
N ALA A 160 6.73 -16.27 -16.95
CA ALA A 160 6.66 -17.68 -17.30
C ALA A 160 5.29 -18.09 -17.88
N ASP A 161 4.24 -17.34 -17.53
CA ASP A 161 2.84 -17.65 -17.86
C ASP A 161 2.19 -16.63 -18.81
N GLY A 162 2.90 -15.55 -19.14
CA GLY A 162 2.38 -14.44 -19.94
C GLY A 162 1.37 -13.57 -19.21
N LYS A 163 1.17 -13.76 -17.88
CA LYS A 163 0.16 -13.07 -17.07
C LYS A 163 0.74 -12.33 -15.87
N THR A 164 1.76 -12.91 -15.25
CA THR A 164 2.39 -12.35 -14.05
C THR A 164 3.87 -12.09 -14.29
N LEU A 165 4.36 -10.94 -13.80
CA LEU A 165 5.79 -10.63 -13.85
C LEU A 165 6.53 -11.36 -12.73
N THR A 166 7.53 -12.14 -13.11
CA THR A 166 8.43 -12.85 -12.18
C THR A 166 9.77 -12.16 -12.02
N ALA A 167 10.13 -11.29 -12.98
CA ALA A 167 11.33 -10.44 -12.96
C ALA A 167 11.00 -9.05 -13.49
N PHE A 168 11.81 -8.07 -13.07
CA PHE A 168 11.63 -6.66 -13.42
C PHE A 168 12.93 -6.11 -14.00
N PRO A 169 12.94 -5.54 -15.22
CA PRO A 169 14.15 -5.09 -15.90
C PRO A 169 14.76 -3.83 -15.33
N TYR A 170 13.99 -3.05 -14.58
CA TYR A 170 14.42 -1.78 -14.01
C TYR A 170 14.45 -1.83 -12.49
N GLU A 171 15.51 -1.27 -11.88
CA GLU A 171 15.68 -1.22 -10.43
C GLU A 171 14.49 -0.54 -9.72
N GLN A 172 13.92 0.49 -10.33
CA GLN A 172 12.72 1.18 -9.84
C GLN A 172 11.48 0.28 -9.77
N MET A 173 11.32 -0.64 -10.73
CA MET A 173 10.26 -1.65 -10.70
C MET A 173 10.50 -2.72 -9.62
N ASN A 174 11.77 -3.04 -9.32
CA ASN A 174 12.13 -3.99 -8.26
C ASN A 174 11.83 -3.45 -6.85
N LEU A 175 11.83 -2.14 -6.64
CA LEU A 175 11.52 -1.52 -5.35
C LEU A 175 10.04 -1.67 -4.98
N CYS A 176 9.15 -1.73 -5.97
CA CYS A 176 7.72 -1.88 -5.76
C CYS A 176 7.34 -3.31 -5.29
N PRO A 177 7.75 -4.40 -5.98
CA PRO A 177 7.40 -5.77 -5.61
C PRO A 177 8.16 -6.35 -4.42
N SER A 178 9.43 -5.95 -4.22
CA SER A 178 10.26 -6.51 -3.13
C SER A 178 9.77 -6.10 -1.74
N ARG A 179 9.06 -4.96 -1.64
CA ARG A 179 8.46 -4.48 -0.39
C ARG A 179 7.16 -5.21 -0.02
N PHE A 180 6.53 -5.94 -0.97
CA PHE A 180 5.23 -6.57 -0.78
C PHE A 180 5.28 -8.11 -0.73
N ARG A 181 6.43 -8.76 -0.97
CA ARG A 181 6.58 -10.24 -0.91
C ARG A 181 6.59 -10.82 0.50
N GLY A 182 6.29 -10.07 1.52
CA GLY A 182 6.38 -10.50 2.92
C GLY A 182 5.08 -10.36 3.73
N GLN A 183 3.91 -10.26 3.09
CA GLN A 183 2.62 -10.22 3.80
C GLN A 183 1.68 -11.29 3.30
#